data_4e3ba433d1ca27530f2f9f291d76fff0
#
_entry.id   4e3ba433d1ca27530f2f9f291d76fff0
#
_cell.length_a   1.000
_cell.length_b   1.000
_cell.length_c   1.000
_cell.angle_alpha   90.00
_cell.angle_beta   90.00
_cell.angle_gamma   90.00
#
_symmetry.space_group_name_H-M   'P 1'
#
loop_
_entity.id
_entity.type
_entity.pdbx_description
1 polymer ?
#
loop_
_entity_poly.entity_id
_entity_poly.type
_entity_poly.pdbx_seq_one_letter_code
_entity_poly.pdbx_strand_id
1 'polypeptide(L)'
;MLEKLEQIRRDGFESIASAPDREKLEQIRKELTGKKSSLQEVLKSLGSLEPDMRKSVGMKANEVKNLFAEKIKEKEEELIASATVVEGEIDLTLPGIEVEQGALHPITQMCYDLNDAFRSLGFEIYSEDDISSEKFAFDNLNFAADHPARASMDTYWLEGTENKEGNERLCLRPHLTGGSVRYLLEHGAPARFVYPGRVYRNETTDARHERAFFQYEALIVDRDVSFSSGRVMIETILEKVFGRKVNVRMREGFFPFTEPGYEIDMECLLCGGKGCKACNHAGWIEVMPGGVIHPNVLRAANLDSDEWTGFYTNIGLDRLVMMRYGVDDVRLFHSADLRFLKQFK
;
A
#
# COMPACT_ATOMS: atom_id res chain seq x y z
N MET A 1 -11.20 -72.89 4.14
CA MET A 1 -11.46 -71.48 3.81
C MET A 1 -10.94 -70.53 4.89
N LEU A 2 -11.24 -70.75 6.15
CA LEU A 2 -10.70 -69.93 7.23
C LEU A 2 -9.16 -69.98 7.32
N GLU A 3 -8.56 -71.15 7.13
CA GLU A 3 -7.10 -71.30 7.06
C GLU A 3 -6.48 -70.52 5.88
N LYS A 4 -7.18 -70.50 4.73
CA LYS A 4 -6.73 -69.72 3.58
C LYS A 4 -6.76 -68.22 3.85
N LEU A 5 -7.76 -67.72 4.57
CA LEU A 5 -7.82 -66.30 4.99
C LEU A 5 -6.70 -65.96 5.98
N GLU A 6 -6.38 -66.86 6.88
CA GLU A 6 -5.29 -66.69 7.84
C GLU A 6 -3.92 -66.65 7.16
N GLN A 7 -3.74 -67.51 6.13
CA GLN A 7 -2.53 -67.45 5.30
C GLN A 7 -2.42 -66.13 4.53
N ILE A 8 -3.50 -65.70 3.85
CA ILE A 8 -3.56 -64.40 3.15
C ILE A 8 -3.22 -63.23 4.10
N ARG A 9 -3.70 -63.30 5.33
CA ARG A 9 -3.38 -62.30 6.36
C ARG A 9 -1.90 -62.23 6.68
N ARG A 10 -1.26 -63.39 6.91
CA ARG A 10 0.18 -63.50 7.24
C ARG A 10 1.04 -62.99 6.09
N ASP A 11 0.81 -63.48 4.88
CA ASP A 11 1.58 -63.14 3.69
C ASP A 11 1.42 -61.61 3.38
N GLY A 12 0.20 -61.08 3.56
CA GLY A 12 -0.10 -59.65 3.39
C GLY A 12 0.64 -58.75 4.39
N PHE A 13 0.69 -59.18 5.66
CA PHE A 13 1.42 -58.41 6.68
C PHE A 13 2.93 -58.42 6.45
N GLU A 14 3.49 -59.55 6.00
CA GLU A 14 4.90 -59.63 5.67
C GLU A 14 5.24 -58.75 4.44
N SER A 15 4.38 -58.77 3.42
CA SER A 15 4.53 -57.90 2.26
C SER A 15 4.47 -56.41 2.63
N ILE A 16 3.50 -55.98 3.46
CA ILE A 16 3.38 -54.62 3.92
C ILE A 16 4.61 -54.17 4.74
N ALA A 17 5.07 -55.02 5.67
CA ALA A 17 6.23 -54.72 6.50
C ALA A 17 7.52 -54.58 5.67
N SER A 18 7.68 -55.35 4.61
CA SER A 18 8.86 -55.33 3.74
C SER A 18 8.85 -54.22 2.67
N ALA A 19 7.80 -53.39 2.57
CA ALA A 19 7.72 -52.33 1.60
C ALA A 19 8.84 -51.29 1.84
N PRO A 20 9.75 -51.03 0.87
CA PRO A 20 10.88 -50.13 1.02
C PRO A 20 10.51 -48.65 0.82
N ASP A 21 9.44 -48.37 0.08
CA ASP A 21 9.00 -47.04 -0.30
C ASP A 21 7.48 -46.98 -0.52
N ARG A 22 6.95 -45.76 -0.70
CA ARG A 22 5.52 -45.49 -0.88
C ARG A 22 4.97 -46.10 -2.20
N GLU A 23 5.77 -46.11 -3.25
CA GLU A 23 5.34 -46.62 -4.55
C GLU A 23 5.11 -48.17 -4.46
N LYS A 24 6.02 -48.85 -3.80
CA LYS A 24 5.90 -50.29 -3.57
C LYS A 24 4.76 -50.61 -2.59
N LEU A 25 4.58 -49.80 -1.57
CA LEU A 25 3.45 -49.94 -0.63
C LEU A 25 2.09 -49.81 -1.35
N GLU A 26 1.95 -48.84 -2.26
CA GLU A 26 0.72 -48.68 -3.04
C GLU A 26 0.50 -49.84 -4.06
N GLN A 27 1.56 -50.42 -4.57
CA GLN A 27 1.47 -51.63 -5.37
C GLN A 27 0.95 -52.81 -4.55
N ILE A 28 1.51 -53.05 -3.37
CA ILE A 28 1.07 -54.07 -2.41
C ILE A 28 -0.38 -53.88 -2.00
N ARG A 29 -0.79 -52.65 -1.77
CA ARG A 29 -2.19 -52.28 -1.48
C ARG A 29 -3.13 -52.74 -2.60
N LYS A 30 -2.77 -52.51 -3.88
CA LYS A 30 -3.56 -52.97 -5.03
C LYS A 30 -3.63 -54.49 -5.14
N GLU A 31 -2.53 -55.19 -4.83
CA GLU A 31 -2.46 -56.64 -4.84
C GLU A 31 -3.31 -57.27 -3.74
N LEU A 32 -3.31 -56.72 -2.53
CA LEU A 32 -4.06 -57.24 -1.37
C LEU A 32 -5.55 -56.89 -1.36
N THR A 33 -5.91 -55.69 -1.83
CA THR A 33 -7.29 -55.18 -1.70
C THR A 33 -7.99 -54.93 -3.05
N GLY A 34 -7.29 -55.06 -4.15
CA GLY A 34 -7.80 -54.81 -5.50
C GLY A 34 -8.82 -55.85 -5.97
N LYS A 35 -9.50 -55.58 -7.09
CA LYS A 35 -10.58 -56.43 -7.65
C LYS A 35 -10.13 -57.86 -8.03
N LYS A 36 -8.83 -58.09 -8.21
CA LYS A 36 -8.21 -59.38 -8.55
C LYS A 36 -7.42 -59.98 -7.39
N SER A 37 -7.55 -59.45 -6.17
CA SER A 37 -6.81 -59.94 -5.00
C SER A 37 -7.32 -61.32 -4.55
N SER A 38 -6.45 -62.10 -3.93
CA SER A 38 -6.81 -63.38 -3.32
C SER A 38 -7.94 -63.26 -2.27
N LEU A 39 -8.01 -62.10 -1.58
CA LEU A 39 -9.11 -61.77 -0.67
C LEU A 39 -10.44 -61.63 -1.42
N GLN A 40 -10.44 -60.99 -2.58
CA GLN A 40 -11.65 -60.85 -3.41
C GLN A 40 -12.09 -62.15 -4.03
N GLU A 41 -11.16 -63.06 -4.36
CA GLU A 41 -11.50 -64.40 -4.81
C GLU A 41 -12.21 -65.20 -3.73
N VAL A 42 -11.76 -65.11 -2.49
CA VAL A 42 -12.44 -65.76 -1.36
C VAL A 42 -13.84 -65.15 -1.16
N LEU A 43 -13.99 -63.83 -1.26
CA LEU A 43 -15.29 -63.18 -1.16
C LEU A 43 -16.26 -63.58 -2.28
N LYS A 44 -15.80 -63.75 -3.50
CA LYS A 44 -16.61 -64.23 -4.62
C LYS A 44 -17.07 -65.71 -4.44
N SER A 45 -16.26 -66.53 -3.80
CA SER A 45 -16.60 -67.95 -3.54
C SER A 45 -17.58 -68.15 -2.38
N LEU A 46 -17.94 -67.07 -1.64
CA LEU A 46 -18.95 -67.13 -0.57
C LEU A 46 -20.34 -67.59 -1.05
N GLY A 47 -20.64 -67.36 -2.35
CA GLY A 47 -21.90 -67.76 -2.94
C GLY A 47 -22.17 -69.28 -2.94
N SER A 48 -21.15 -70.09 -2.89
CA SER A 48 -21.21 -71.56 -2.94
C SER A 48 -21.19 -72.25 -1.56
N LEU A 49 -21.22 -71.46 -0.44
CA LEU A 49 -21.14 -71.96 0.94
C LEU A 49 -22.50 -72.03 1.62
N GLU A 50 -22.64 -72.89 2.60
CA GLU A 50 -23.74 -72.99 3.52
C GLU A 50 -23.95 -71.66 4.31
N PRO A 51 -25.17 -71.30 4.72
CA PRO A 51 -25.48 -69.99 5.32
C PRO A 51 -24.62 -69.62 6.52
N ASP A 52 -24.37 -70.54 7.43
CA ASP A 52 -23.60 -70.27 8.65
C ASP A 52 -22.11 -70.12 8.35
N MET A 53 -21.55 -70.92 7.44
CA MET A 53 -20.19 -70.80 6.98
C MET A 53 -19.98 -69.54 6.15
N ARG A 54 -20.96 -69.12 5.35
CA ARG A 54 -20.92 -67.84 4.59
C ARG A 54 -20.78 -66.67 5.50
N LYS A 55 -21.56 -66.60 6.59
CA LYS A 55 -21.50 -65.50 7.57
C LYS A 55 -20.16 -65.45 8.28
N SER A 56 -19.67 -66.58 8.76
CA SER A 56 -18.38 -66.68 9.46
C SER A 56 -17.18 -66.30 8.55
N VAL A 57 -17.11 -66.80 7.34
CA VAL A 57 -16.03 -66.49 6.37
C VAL A 57 -16.11 -65.06 5.88
N GLY A 58 -17.33 -64.52 5.66
CA GLY A 58 -17.54 -63.11 5.27
C GLY A 58 -17.07 -62.10 6.36
N MET A 59 -17.41 -62.39 7.62
CA MET A 59 -16.95 -61.57 8.74
C MET A 59 -15.42 -61.60 8.85
N LYS A 60 -14.79 -62.77 8.76
CA LYS A 60 -13.32 -62.88 8.82
C LYS A 60 -12.61 -62.23 7.65
N ALA A 61 -13.17 -62.32 6.42
CA ALA A 61 -12.61 -61.63 5.26
C ALA A 61 -12.67 -60.08 5.39
N ASN A 62 -13.77 -59.51 5.95
CA ASN A 62 -13.84 -58.11 6.25
C ASN A 62 -12.89 -57.68 7.37
N GLU A 63 -12.70 -58.49 8.40
CA GLU A 63 -11.72 -58.25 9.46
C GLU A 63 -10.30 -58.17 8.85
N VAL A 64 -9.89 -59.12 8.01
CA VAL A 64 -8.59 -59.11 7.34
C VAL A 64 -8.42 -57.90 6.44
N LYS A 65 -9.48 -57.46 5.73
CA LYS A 65 -9.46 -56.26 4.90
C LYS A 65 -9.19 -55.00 5.74
N ASN A 66 -9.87 -54.87 6.87
CA ASN A 66 -9.68 -53.72 7.79
C ASN A 66 -8.28 -53.74 8.39
N LEU A 67 -7.76 -54.87 8.80
CA LEU A 67 -6.40 -55.02 9.31
C LEU A 67 -5.33 -54.64 8.25
N PHE A 68 -5.55 -54.97 6.97
CA PHE A 68 -4.67 -54.49 5.91
C PHE A 68 -4.68 -52.96 5.77
N ALA A 69 -5.87 -52.37 5.81
CA ALA A 69 -5.99 -50.89 5.71
C ALA A 69 -5.26 -50.19 6.86
N GLU A 70 -5.37 -50.73 8.06
CA GLU A 70 -4.69 -50.19 9.26
C GLU A 70 -3.17 -50.35 9.16
N LYS A 71 -2.69 -51.55 8.79
CA LYS A 71 -1.24 -51.80 8.66
C LYS A 71 -0.60 -51.03 7.52
N ILE A 72 -1.29 -50.82 6.39
CA ILE A 72 -0.82 -49.99 5.29
C ILE A 72 -0.68 -48.53 5.77
N LYS A 73 -1.66 -48.02 6.53
CA LYS A 73 -1.61 -46.66 7.09
C LYS A 73 -0.45 -46.48 8.05
N GLU A 74 -0.25 -47.40 9.00
CA GLU A 74 0.89 -47.41 9.91
C GLU A 74 2.24 -47.38 9.14
N LYS A 75 2.37 -48.21 8.12
CA LYS A 75 3.59 -48.29 7.28
C LYS A 75 3.79 -46.99 6.46
N GLU A 76 2.70 -46.40 5.96
CA GLU A 76 2.78 -45.13 5.24
C GLU A 76 3.27 -43.99 6.16
N GLU A 77 2.79 -43.94 7.39
CA GLU A 77 3.23 -42.94 8.41
C GLU A 77 4.72 -43.20 8.76
N GLU A 78 5.16 -44.45 8.90
CA GLU A 78 6.57 -44.79 9.13
C GLU A 78 7.48 -44.37 7.95
N LEU A 79 7.06 -44.61 6.72
CA LEU A 79 7.82 -44.24 5.52
C LEU A 79 7.87 -42.69 5.34
N ILE A 80 6.81 -41.96 5.72
CA ILE A 80 6.82 -40.49 5.73
C ILE A 80 7.79 -40.00 6.81
N ALA A 81 7.73 -40.53 8.00
CA ALA A 81 8.62 -40.16 9.11
C ALA A 81 10.10 -40.43 8.74
N SER A 82 10.40 -41.58 8.14
CA SER A 82 11.77 -41.91 7.72
C SER A 82 12.24 -41.04 6.53
N ALA A 83 11.35 -40.68 5.60
CA ALA A 83 11.69 -39.82 4.47
C ALA A 83 11.94 -38.34 4.87
N THR A 84 11.39 -37.91 6.04
CA THR A 84 11.63 -36.59 6.60
C THR A 84 12.95 -36.47 7.38
N VAL A 85 13.60 -37.59 7.69
CA VAL A 85 14.93 -37.58 8.31
C VAL A 85 15.97 -37.52 7.19
N VAL A 86 16.30 -36.31 6.76
CA VAL A 86 17.50 -36.10 5.93
C VAL A 86 18.69 -36.26 6.87
N GLU A 87 19.31 -37.46 6.84
CA GLU A 87 20.56 -37.64 7.58
C GLU A 87 21.63 -36.74 6.95
N GLY A 88 22.04 -35.72 7.65
CA GLY A 88 23.43 -35.33 7.69
C GLY A 88 23.85 -33.98 7.12
N GLU A 89 23.06 -33.09 6.48
CA GLU A 89 23.59 -31.80 6.01
C GLU A 89 22.75 -30.54 6.30
N ILE A 90 21.49 -30.69 6.64
CA ILE A 90 20.63 -29.51 6.93
C ILE A 90 20.00 -29.67 8.29
N ASP A 91 20.43 -28.86 9.24
CA ASP A 91 19.79 -28.75 10.53
C ASP A 91 18.52 -27.89 10.40
N LEU A 92 17.35 -28.53 10.39
CA LEU A 92 16.04 -27.87 10.29
C LEU A 92 15.67 -27.06 11.53
N THR A 93 16.42 -27.17 12.63
CA THR A 93 16.23 -26.35 13.83
C THR A 93 16.94 -24.99 13.74
N LEU A 94 17.87 -24.85 12.79
CA LEU A 94 18.50 -23.55 12.55
C LEU A 94 17.50 -22.60 11.86
N PRO A 95 17.50 -21.32 12.26
CA PRO A 95 16.71 -20.32 11.55
C PRO A 95 17.16 -20.28 10.09
N GLY A 96 16.21 -20.26 9.17
CA GLY A 96 16.49 -20.05 7.75
C GLY A 96 17.12 -18.68 7.49
N ILE A 97 17.57 -18.48 6.23
CA ILE A 97 18.02 -17.14 5.81
C ILE A 97 16.82 -16.20 5.93
N GLU A 98 16.99 -15.15 6.75
CA GLU A 98 15.98 -14.11 6.88
C GLU A 98 15.82 -13.39 5.54
N VAL A 99 14.63 -13.47 4.96
CA VAL A 99 14.31 -12.71 3.74
C VAL A 99 14.04 -11.27 4.17
N GLU A 100 14.93 -10.35 3.78
CA GLU A 100 14.73 -8.93 4.03
C GLU A 100 13.41 -8.48 3.41
N GLN A 101 12.48 -8.03 4.24
CA GLN A 101 11.25 -7.41 3.76
C GLN A 101 11.54 -5.97 3.36
N GLY A 102 11.08 -5.58 2.16
CA GLY A 102 11.08 -4.19 1.74
C GLY A 102 10.17 -3.33 2.61
N ALA A 103 10.42 -2.03 2.61
CA ALA A 103 9.55 -1.04 3.24
C ALA A 103 9.12 0.01 2.21
N LEU A 104 7.99 0.66 2.46
CA LEU A 104 7.58 1.81 1.65
C LEU A 104 8.48 3.00 1.94
N HIS A 105 8.73 3.79 0.90
CA HIS A 105 9.45 5.06 1.04
C HIS A 105 8.73 5.96 2.07
N PRO A 106 9.44 6.70 2.96
CA PRO A 106 8.81 7.49 4.03
C PRO A 106 7.83 8.55 3.50
N ILE A 107 8.06 9.14 2.33
CA ILE A 107 7.10 10.03 1.66
C ILE A 107 5.82 9.29 1.28
N THR A 108 5.92 8.04 0.79
CA THR A 108 4.77 7.22 0.46
C THR A 108 3.97 6.83 1.71
N GLN A 109 4.65 6.51 2.82
CA GLN A 109 3.99 6.25 4.10
C GLN A 109 3.20 7.48 4.58
N MET A 110 3.81 8.67 4.55
CA MET A 110 3.14 9.92 4.90
C MET A 110 1.94 10.21 3.99
N CYS A 111 2.07 9.93 2.69
CA CYS A 111 0.97 10.08 1.74
C CYS A 111 -0.22 9.16 2.09
N TYR A 112 0.03 7.92 2.48
CA TYR A 112 -1.03 6.99 2.90
C TYR A 112 -1.69 7.42 4.21
N ASP A 113 -0.91 7.87 5.19
CA ASP A 113 -1.46 8.39 6.45
C ASP A 113 -2.36 9.62 6.22
N LEU A 114 -1.95 10.53 5.31
CA LEU A 114 -2.77 11.68 4.90
C LEU A 114 -4.02 11.22 4.14
N ASN A 115 -3.90 10.25 3.22
CA ASN A 115 -5.04 9.68 2.51
C ASN A 115 -6.09 9.14 3.49
N ASP A 116 -5.67 8.39 4.49
CA ASP A 116 -6.58 7.81 5.50
C ASP A 116 -7.20 8.90 6.38
N ALA A 117 -6.40 9.91 6.76
CA ALA A 117 -6.89 11.04 7.52
C ALA A 117 -7.96 11.83 6.75
N PHE A 118 -7.72 12.19 5.49
CA PHE A 118 -8.65 12.94 4.65
C PHE A 118 -9.88 12.11 4.25
N ARG A 119 -9.72 10.81 3.92
CA ARG A 119 -10.85 9.90 3.67
C ARG A 119 -11.80 9.84 4.86
N SER A 120 -11.28 9.86 6.10
CA SER A 120 -12.10 9.89 7.31
C SER A 120 -12.96 11.17 7.47
N LEU A 121 -12.65 12.22 6.71
CA LEU A 121 -13.42 13.47 6.61
C LEU A 121 -14.25 13.56 5.32
N GLY A 122 -14.34 12.48 4.54
CA GLY A 122 -15.14 12.39 3.31
C GLY A 122 -14.48 13.01 2.08
N PHE A 123 -13.15 13.11 2.04
CA PHE A 123 -12.42 13.54 0.85
C PHE A 123 -12.16 12.40 -0.11
N GLU A 124 -12.26 12.66 -1.40
CA GLU A 124 -11.85 11.77 -2.48
C GLU A 124 -10.36 11.97 -2.80
N ILE A 125 -9.72 10.93 -3.35
CA ILE A 125 -8.33 11.02 -3.81
C ILE A 125 -8.34 11.15 -5.32
N TYR A 126 -7.78 12.25 -5.81
CA TYR A 126 -7.62 12.55 -7.23
C TYR A 126 -6.15 12.36 -7.66
N SER A 127 -5.92 12.07 -8.91
CA SER A 127 -4.58 11.98 -9.49
C SER A 127 -4.57 12.53 -10.91
N GLU A 128 -3.46 13.09 -11.32
CA GLU A 128 -3.28 13.74 -12.59
C GLU A 128 -1.83 13.59 -13.08
N ASP A 129 -1.61 13.82 -14.38
CA ASP A 129 -0.30 13.75 -14.99
C ASP A 129 0.66 14.84 -14.50
N ASP A 130 1.96 14.54 -14.53
CA ASP A 130 3.02 15.48 -14.16
C ASP A 130 3.19 16.65 -15.15
N ILE A 131 2.66 16.51 -16.35
CA ILE A 131 2.66 17.56 -17.40
C ILE A 131 1.38 18.36 -17.30
N SER A 132 1.52 19.69 -17.20
CA SER A 132 0.43 20.64 -17.20
C SER A 132 0.58 21.66 -18.35
N SER A 133 -0.48 22.38 -18.66
CA SER A 133 -0.41 23.51 -19.57
C SER A 133 -0.29 24.83 -18.83
N GLU A 134 0.23 25.87 -19.48
CA GLU A 134 0.28 27.22 -18.96
C GLU A 134 -1.07 27.70 -18.42
N LYS A 135 -2.14 27.37 -19.15
CA LYS A 135 -3.51 27.69 -18.74
C LYS A 135 -3.86 27.15 -17.37
N PHE A 136 -3.55 25.88 -17.08
CA PHE A 136 -3.88 25.26 -15.80
C PHE A 136 -2.83 25.53 -14.73
N ALA A 137 -1.57 25.68 -15.09
CA ALA A 137 -0.53 26.00 -14.12
C ALA A 137 -0.59 27.46 -13.64
N PHE A 138 -1.11 28.39 -14.48
CA PHE A 138 -1.01 29.81 -14.18
C PHE A 138 -2.29 30.60 -14.48
N ASP A 139 -2.83 30.56 -15.71
CA ASP A 139 -3.91 31.47 -16.13
C ASP A 139 -5.17 31.27 -15.30
N ASN A 140 -5.61 30.04 -15.13
CA ASN A 140 -6.79 29.67 -14.34
C ASN A 140 -6.62 29.91 -12.83
N LEU A 141 -5.38 30.16 -12.38
CA LEU A 141 -5.02 30.37 -10.99
C LEU A 141 -4.74 31.84 -10.67
N ASN A 142 -5.22 32.74 -11.51
CA ASN A 142 -5.10 34.19 -11.33
C ASN A 142 -3.66 34.71 -11.30
N PHE A 143 -2.69 34.00 -11.89
CA PHE A 143 -1.34 34.50 -12.07
C PHE A 143 -1.30 35.56 -13.19
N ALA A 144 -0.69 36.69 -12.93
CA ALA A 144 -0.44 37.71 -13.96
C ALA A 144 0.49 37.18 -15.07
N ALA A 145 0.38 37.71 -16.28
CA ALA A 145 1.16 37.25 -17.43
C ALA A 145 2.69 37.43 -17.22
N ASP A 146 3.08 38.45 -16.46
CA ASP A 146 4.45 38.81 -16.11
C ASP A 146 4.92 38.27 -14.75
N HIS A 147 4.13 37.39 -14.13
CA HIS A 147 4.48 36.84 -12.82
C HIS A 147 5.81 36.04 -12.87
N PRO A 148 6.75 36.28 -11.93
CA PRO A 148 8.08 35.64 -11.94
C PRO A 148 8.05 34.11 -12.03
N ALA A 149 7.09 33.46 -11.38
CA ALA A 149 6.96 31.99 -11.41
C ALA A 149 6.78 31.40 -12.84
N ARG A 150 6.38 32.21 -13.82
CA ARG A 150 6.30 31.82 -15.23
C ARG A 150 7.67 31.84 -15.94
N ALA A 151 8.68 32.41 -15.30
CA ALA A 151 10.01 32.49 -15.91
C ALA A 151 10.64 31.08 -16.05
N SER A 152 11.44 30.90 -17.07
CA SER A 152 12.18 29.64 -17.31
C SER A 152 13.20 29.33 -16.21
N MET A 153 13.51 30.28 -15.36
CA MET A 153 14.35 30.08 -14.15
C MET A 153 13.60 29.36 -13.03
N ASP A 154 12.26 29.40 -13.02
CA ASP A 154 11.46 28.80 -11.98
C ASP A 154 10.62 27.61 -12.46
N THR A 155 10.18 27.64 -13.73
CA THR A 155 9.33 26.59 -14.33
C THR A 155 10.05 25.85 -15.47
N TYR A 156 9.96 24.52 -15.47
CA TYR A 156 10.44 23.68 -16.58
C TYR A 156 9.43 23.64 -17.71
N TRP A 157 9.64 24.47 -18.74
CA TRP A 157 8.83 24.42 -19.96
C TRP A 157 9.29 23.28 -20.87
N LEU A 158 8.35 22.64 -21.56
CA LEU A 158 8.67 21.56 -22.51
C LEU A 158 9.18 22.15 -23.83
N GLU A 159 10.26 21.58 -24.32
CA GLU A 159 10.86 21.94 -25.62
C GLU A 159 9.82 21.80 -26.76
N GLY A 160 9.85 22.75 -27.68
CA GLY A 160 8.90 22.80 -28.81
C GLY A 160 7.54 23.42 -28.48
N THR A 161 7.35 23.90 -27.25
CA THR A 161 6.13 24.63 -26.83
C THR A 161 6.37 26.10 -26.49
N GLU A 162 7.60 26.61 -26.66
CA GLU A 162 8.06 27.92 -26.19
C GLU A 162 7.29 29.09 -26.86
N ASN A 163 6.89 28.89 -28.11
CA ASN A 163 6.15 29.89 -28.91
C ASN A 163 4.64 29.66 -28.89
N LYS A 164 4.16 28.81 -28.01
CA LYS A 164 2.75 28.53 -27.82
C LYS A 164 2.23 29.22 -26.55
N GLU A 165 0.91 29.25 -26.39
CA GLU A 165 0.23 29.90 -25.26
C GLU A 165 -0.90 29.03 -24.73
N GLY A 166 -1.29 29.28 -23.49
CA GLY A 166 -2.43 28.64 -22.84
C GLY A 166 -2.36 27.13 -22.77
N ASN A 167 -3.27 26.42 -23.45
CA ASN A 167 -3.31 24.96 -23.41
C ASN A 167 -2.20 24.26 -24.20
N GLU A 168 -1.60 24.94 -25.18
CA GLU A 168 -0.58 24.34 -26.03
C GLU A 168 0.84 24.55 -25.50
N ARG A 169 1.04 25.50 -24.59
CA ARG A 169 2.30 25.70 -23.91
C ARG A 169 2.38 24.81 -22.68
N LEU A 170 3.28 23.82 -22.73
CA LEU A 170 3.35 22.76 -21.73
C LEU A 170 4.54 22.92 -20.79
N CYS A 171 4.36 22.52 -19.53
CA CYS A 171 5.41 22.51 -18.52
C CYS A 171 5.30 21.26 -17.62
N LEU A 172 6.39 20.93 -16.94
CA LEU A 172 6.29 20.13 -15.74
C LEU A 172 5.59 20.98 -14.66
N ARG A 173 4.54 20.45 -14.04
CA ARG A 173 3.72 21.21 -13.09
C ARG A 173 4.54 21.74 -11.91
N PRO A 174 4.58 23.05 -11.65
CA PRO A 174 5.33 23.66 -10.56
C PRO A 174 4.63 23.54 -9.20
N HIS A 175 3.35 23.17 -9.21
CA HIS A 175 2.47 22.93 -8.08
C HIS A 175 1.28 22.06 -8.51
N LEU A 176 0.51 21.58 -7.53
CA LEU A 176 -0.66 20.73 -7.79
C LEU A 176 -1.94 21.51 -8.12
N THR A 177 -1.99 22.79 -7.75
CA THR A 177 -3.22 23.62 -7.73
C THR A 177 -3.96 23.70 -9.08
N GLY A 178 -3.25 23.53 -10.20
CA GLY A 178 -3.86 23.46 -11.55
C GLY A 178 -4.83 22.29 -11.72
N GLY A 179 -4.55 21.17 -11.09
CA GLY A 179 -5.43 20.00 -11.08
C GLY A 179 -6.75 20.25 -10.37
N SER A 180 -6.78 21.17 -9.42
CA SER A 180 -8.01 21.57 -8.73
C SER A 180 -9.04 22.16 -9.67
N VAL A 181 -8.60 23.03 -10.59
CA VAL A 181 -9.51 23.62 -11.59
C VAL A 181 -10.02 22.58 -12.57
N ARG A 182 -9.16 21.62 -12.98
CA ARG A 182 -9.60 20.52 -13.86
C ARG A 182 -10.63 19.65 -13.15
N TYR A 183 -10.37 19.26 -11.91
CA TYR A 183 -11.33 18.50 -11.11
C TYR A 183 -12.70 19.20 -11.05
N LEU A 184 -12.72 20.49 -10.73
CA LEU A 184 -13.96 21.26 -10.61
C LEU A 184 -14.67 21.42 -11.97
N LEU A 185 -13.94 21.51 -13.09
CA LEU A 185 -14.53 21.55 -14.43
C LEU A 185 -15.20 20.22 -14.81
N GLU A 186 -14.68 19.10 -14.33
CA GLU A 186 -15.17 17.75 -14.61
C GLU A 186 -16.32 17.33 -13.68
N HIS A 187 -16.23 17.68 -12.40
CA HIS A 187 -17.12 17.16 -11.35
C HIS A 187 -18.06 18.22 -10.75
N GLY A 188 -17.73 19.51 -10.89
CA GLY A 188 -18.51 20.60 -10.33
C GLY A 188 -18.31 20.76 -8.82
N ALA A 189 -19.30 21.45 -8.18
CA ALA A 189 -19.38 21.65 -6.74
C ALA A 189 -20.73 21.15 -6.21
N PRO A 190 -20.84 20.71 -4.93
CA PRO A 190 -19.80 20.72 -3.91
C PRO A 190 -18.69 19.69 -4.16
N ALA A 191 -17.47 19.98 -3.70
CA ALA A 191 -16.31 19.12 -3.92
C ALA A 191 -15.44 19.03 -2.66
N ARG A 192 -14.92 17.85 -2.38
CA ARG A 192 -13.92 17.59 -1.33
C ARG A 192 -12.95 16.56 -1.85
N PHE A 193 -11.77 16.99 -2.20
CA PHE A 193 -10.76 16.06 -2.71
C PHE A 193 -9.37 16.43 -2.25
N VAL A 194 -8.50 15.43 -2.30
CA VAL A 194 -7.07 15.55 -2.07
C VAL A 194 -6.31 15.09 -3.30
N TYR A 195 -5.15 15.66 -3.46
CA TYR A 195 -4.37 15.48 -4.65
C TYR A 195 -2.88 15.37 -4.29
N PRO A 196 -2.37 14.15 -4.06
CA PRO A 196 -0.94 13.91 -3.88
C PRO A 196 -0.22 13.86 -5.22
N GLY A 197 0.97 14.43 -5.29
CA GLY A 197 1.75 14.36 -6.50
C GLY A 197 3.13 14.98 -6.41
N ARG A 198 3.95 14.68 -7.41
CA ARG A 198 5.25 15.29 -7.58
C ARG A 198 5.09 16.63 -8.29
N VAL A 199 5.91 17.59 -7.91
CA VAL A 199 5.99 18.91 -8.55
C VAL A 199 7.44 19.26 -8.86
N TYR A 200 7.65 20.20 -9.77
CA TYR A 200 8.96 20.46 -10.35
C TYR A 200 9.22 21.97 -10.38
N ARG A 201 10.38 22.37 -9.84
CA ARG A 201 10.84 23.76 -9.86
C ARG A 201 12.28 23.85 -10.30
N ASN A 202 12.57 24.78 -11.19
CA ASN A 202 13.94 24.99 -11.67
C ASN A 202 14.73 25.89 -10.71
N GLU A 203 15.05 25.33 -9.55
CA GLU A 203 15.75 26.03 -8.48
C GLU A 203 17.03 25.29 -8.04
N THR A 204 17.87 25.96 -7.29
CA THR A 204 19.10 25.37 -6.76
C THR A 204 18.77 24.41 -5.62
N THR A 205 19.29 23.19 -5.71
CA THR A 205 19.13 22.16 -4.68
C THR A 205 19.98 22.48 -3.44
N ASP A 206 19.37 22.43 -2.27
CA ASP A 206 20.03 22.55 -0.97
C ASP A 206 19.40 21.61 0.08
N ALA A 207 19.72 21.75 1.36
CA ALA A 207 19.15 20.90 2.42
C ALA A 207 17.64 21.07 2.62
N ARG A 208 17.01 22.06 2.02
CA ARG A 208 15.57 22.39 2.19
C ARG A 208 14.80 22.45 0.88
N HIS A 209 15.50 22.51 -0.26
CA HIS A 209 14.92 22.68 -1.58
C HIS A 209 15.45 21.57 -2.51
N GLU A 210 14.53 20.98 -3.23
CA GLU A 210 14.81 19.97 -4.28
C GLU A 210 14.03 20.34 -5.55
N ARG A 211 14.61 20.06 -6.71
CA ARG A 211 14.01 20.38 -8.01
C ARG A 211 12.73 19.60 -8.28
N ALA A 212 12.65 18.39 -7.75
CA ALA A 212 11.47 17.54 -7.82
C ALA A 212 11.12 17.10 -6.40
N PHE A 213 9.98 17.49 -5.89
CA PHE A 213 9.54 17.20 -4.53
C PHE A 213 8.05 16.86 -4.51
N PHE A 214 7.54 16.43 -3.37
CA PHE A 214 6.17 15.99 -3.27
C PHE A 214 5.29 17.00 -2.54
N GLN A 215 4.14 17.25 -3.11
CA GLN A 215 3.07 18.04 -2.50
C GLN A 215 1.84 17.17 -2.28
N TYR A 216 1.00 17.62 -1.38
CA TYR A 216 -0.30 17.06 -1.08
C TYR A 216 -1.30 18.19 -0.95
N GLU A 217 -2.08 18.40 -1.99
CA GLU A 217 -3.09 19.46 -1.99
C GLU A 217 -4.41 18.92 -1.50
N ALA A 218 -5.13 19.72 -0.73
CA ALA A 218 -6.51 19.48 -0.36
C ALA A 218 -7.36 20.69 -0.71
N LEU A 219 -8.52 20.42 -1.29
CA LEU A 219 -9.51 21.42 -1.63
C LEU A 219 -10.87 21.00 -1.12
N ILE A 220 -11.55 21.94 -0.49
CA ILE A 220 -12.98 21.85 -0.20
C ILE A 220 -13.68 23.04 -0.87
N VAL A 221 -14.75 22.76 -1.62
CA VAL A 221 -15.65 23.77 -2.20
C VAL A 221 -17.06 23.44 -1.76
N ASP A 222 -17.72 24.38 -1.13
CA ASP A 222 -19.12 24.26 -0.69
C ASP A 222 -19.70 25.69 -0.57
N ARG A 223 -20.97 25.83 -0.18
CA ARG A 223 -21.63 27.14 -0.04
C ARG A 223 -21.15 27.91 1.20
N ASP A 224 -20.78 27.21 2.25
CA ASP A 224 -20.49 27.79 3.58
C ASP A 224 -19.06 27.52 4.06
N VAL A 225 -18.08 27.40 3.16
CA VAL A 225 -16.69 27.20 3.55
C VAL A 225 -16.08 28.53 4.01
N SER A 226 -15.60 28.54 5.24
CA SER A 226 -14.97 29.74 5.85
C SER A 226 -13.49 29.50 6.15
N PHE A 227 -12.76 30.57 6.41
CA PHE A 227 -11.40 30.50 6.96
C PHE A 227 -11.33 29.64 8.23
N SER A 228 -12.30 29.76 9.12
CA SER A 228 -12.34 29.02 10.39
C SER A 228 -12.51 27.53 10.16
N SER A 229 -13.35 27.12 9.19
CA SER A 229 -13.52 25.72 8.83
C SER A 229 -12.25 25.12 8.20
N GLY A 230 -11.55 25.88 7.36
CA GLY A 230 -10.25 25.51 6.82
C GLY A 230 -9.18 25.30 7.90
N ARG A 231 -9.11 26.20 8.88
CA ARG A 231 -8.21 26.09 10.02
C ARG A 231 -8.46 24.81 10.83
N VAL A 232 -9.72 24.56 11.21
CA VAL A 232 -10.11 23.36 11.97
C VAL A 232 -9.76 22.08 11.18
N MET A 233 -9.98 22.08 9.88
CA MET A 233 -9.60 20.96 9.01
C MET A 233 -8.09 20.67 9.10
N ILE A 234 -7.25 21.70 8.96
CA ILE A 234 -5.79 21.57 9.03
C ILE A 234 -5.34 21.04 10.40
N GLU A 235 -5.82 21.62 11.49
CA GLU A 235 -5.50 21.17 12.84
C GLU A 235 -5.89 19.70 13.03
N THR A 236 -7.08 19.31 12.59
CA THR A 236 -7.59 17.94 12.68
C THR A 236 -6.72 16.93 11.88
N ILE A 237 -6.32 17.29 10.66
CA ILE A 237 -5.49 16.43 9.82
C ILE A 237 -4.10 16.25 10.41
N LEU A 238 -3.46 17.34 10.84
CA LEU A 238 -2.14 17.28 11.46
C LEU A 238 -2.17 16.46 12.76
N GLU A 239 -3.18 16.65 13.60
CA GLU A 239 -3.34 15.83 14.81
C GLU A 239 -3.51 14.33 14.51
N LYS A 240 -4.29 13.98 13.49
CA LYS A 240 -4.45 12.58 13.06
C LYS A 240 -3.13 11.97 12.55
N VAL A 241 -2.42 12.70 11.70
CA VAL A 241 -1.16 12.21 11.09
C VAL A 241 -0.04 12.06 12.12
N PHE A 242 0.07 12.99 13.06
CA PHE A 242 1.11 12.95 14.10
C PHE A 242 0.69 12.20 15.38
N GLY A 243 -0.58 11.77 15.49
CA GLY A 243 -1.10 11.04 16.65
C GLY A 243 -1.07 11.82 17.96
N ARG A 244 -0.97 13.15 17.89
CA ARG A 244 -0.89 14.06 19.03
C ARG A 244 -1.39 15.45 18.67
N LYS A 245 -1.73 16.25 19.70
CA LYS A 245 -2.08 17.65 19.50
C LYS A 245 -0.93 18.43 18.87
N VAL A 246 -1.25 19.23 17.86
CA VAL A 246 -0.32 20.07 17.10
C VAL A 246 -0.76 21.51 17.21
N ASN A 247 0.14 22.41 17.60
CA ASN A 247 -0.13 23.83 17.59
C ASN A 247 0.15 24.39 16.19
N VAL A 248 -0.82 25.13 15.66
CA VAL A 248 -0.76 25.75 14.34
C VAL A 248 -0.93 27.25 14.50
N ARG A 249 -0.14 28.00 13.75
CA ARG A 249 -0.37 29.47 13.58
C ARG A 249 -0.47 29.77 12.09
N MET A 250 -1.26 30.79 11.77
CA MET A 250 -1.45 31.27 10.41
C MET A 250 -0.93 32.69 10.32
N ARG A 251 -0.09 32.94 9.32
CA ARG A 251 0.45 34.24 9.00
C ARG A 251 -0.09 34.66 7.64
N GLU A 252 -0.44 35.94 7.47
CA GLU A 252 -0.84 36.43 6.15
C GLU A 252 0.25 36.20 5.13
N GLY A 253 -0.15 35.70 3.96
CA GLY A 253 0.71 35.45 2.81
C GLY A 253 -0.06 35.73 1.52
N PHE A 254 0.65 36.17 0.49
CA PHE A 254 0.05 36.43 -0.81
C PHE A 254 0.25 35.24 -1.73
N PHE A 255 -0.85 34.69 -2.23
CA PHE A 255 -0.87 33.69 -3.30
C PHE A 255 -1.93 34.11 -4.33
N PRO A 256 -1.63 34.17 -5.64
CA PRO A 256 -2.56 34.64 -6.64
C PRO A 256 -3.91 33.92 -6.65
N PHE A 257 -3.94 32.67 -6.26
CA PHE A 257 -5.12 31.79 -6.28
C PHE A 257 -5.94 31.78 -4.97
N THR A 258 -5.53 32.55 -3.94
CA THR A 258 -6.25 32.66 -2.67
C THR A 258 -6.49 34.11 -2.26
N GLU A 259 -7.64 34.41 -1.62
CA GLU A 259 -7.98 35.70 -1.06
C GLU A 259 -8.97 35.52 0.12
N PRO A 260 -8.53 35.66 1.38
CA PRO A 260 -7.15 35.87 1.83
C PRO A 260 -6.30 34.59 1.75
N GLY A 261 -4.97 34.77 1.57
CA GLY A 261 -3.97 33.72 1.60
C GLY A 261 -3.19 33.72 2.93
N TYR A 262 -2.71 32.56 3.33
CA TYR A 262 -1.97 32.35 4.57
C TYR A 262 -0.81 31.39 4.38
N GLU A 263 0.29 31.67 5.08
CA GLU A 263 1.33 30.69 5.39
C GLU A 263 0.99 30.02 6.72
N ILE A 264 1.00 28.69 6.73
CA ILE A 264 0.59 27.89 7.89
C ILE A 264 1.83 27.24 8.47
N ASP A 265 2.16 27.67 9.69
CA ASP A 265 3.27 27.14 10.45
C ASP A 265 2.77 26.15 11.51
N MET A 266 3.50 25.06 11.65
CA MET A 266 3.35 24.09 12.74
C MET A 266 4.46 24.31 13.78
N GLU A 267 4.12 24.21 15.06
CA GLU A 267 5.13 24.19 16.12
C GLU A 267 6.12 23.03 15.88
N CYS A 268 7.40 23.33 15.97
CA CYS A 268 8.44 22.34 15.72
C CYS A 268 8.35 21.18 16.72
N LEU A 269 7.95 20.02 16.25
CA LEU A 269 7.73 18.84 17.08
C LEU A 269 9.03 18.27 17.68
N LEU A 270 10.19 18.59 17.08
CA LEU A 270 11.50 18.11 17.54
C LEU A 270 11.99 18.88 18.77
N CYS A 271 11.71 20.18 18.86
CA CYS A 271 12.17 21.01 19.97
C CYS A 271 11.05 21.54 20.88
N GLY A 272 9.79 21.24 20.56
CA GLY A 272 8.62 21.74 21.31
C GLY A 272 8.60 23.26 21.38
N GLY A 273 8.80 23.93 20.24
CA GLY A 273 8.77 25.39 20.13
C GLY A 273 10.00 26.13 20.65
N LYS A 274 11.00 25.44 21.22
CA LYS A 274 12.18 26.09 21.85
C LYS A 274 13.22 26.59 20.84
N GLY A 275 13.16 26.16 19.61
CA GLY A 275 14.14 26.45 18.56
C GLY A 275 15.25 25.39 18.45
N CYS A 276 15.47 24.86 17.25
CA CYS A 276 16.55 23.91 16.92
C CYS A 276 17.00 24.11 15.45
N LYS A 277 18.01 23.36 15.02
CA LYS A 277 18.50 23.44 13.63
C LYS A 277 17.39 23.17 12.60
N ALA A 278 16.52 22.17 12.83
CA ALA A 278 15.44 21.81 11.90
C ALA A 278 14.44 22.98 11.66
N CYS A 279 14.13 23.75 12.69
CA CYS A 279 13.28 24.92 12.57
C CYS A 279 14.06 26.25 12.43
N ASN A 280 15.34 26.18 12.14
CA ASN A 280 16.22 27.37 12.07
C ASN A 280 16.12 28.28 13.32
N HIS A 281 16.05 27.65 14.49
CA HIS A 281 15.92 28.28 15.80
C HIS A 281 14.64 29.13 15.99
N ALA A 282 13.67 29.06 15.05
CA ALA A 282 12.42 29.79 15.11
C ALA A 282 11.36 29.17 16.03
N GLY A 283 11.49 27.87 16.34
CA GLY A 283 10.48 27.10 17.06
C GLY A 283 9.26 26.71 16.22
N TRP A 284 9.14 27.22 15.01
CA TRP A 284 8.04 26.99 14.07
C TRP A 284 8.58 26.58 12.70
N ILE A 285 7.83 25.78 11.98
CA ILE A 285 8.16 25.38 10.61
C ILE A 285 6.94 25.61 9.74
N GLU A 286 7.11 26.37 8.66
CA GLU A 286 6.12 26.46 7.61
C GLU A 286 5.93 25.11 6.96
N VAL A 287 4.70 24.60 6.97
CA VAL A 287 4.37 23.29 6.44
C VAL A 287 3.50 23.36 5.19
N MET A 288 2.74 24.44 5.03
CA MET A 288 1.84 24.60 3.89
C MET A 288 1.40 26.04 3.68
N PRO A 289 1.20 26.50 2.44
CA PRO A 289 0.32 27.60 2.11
C PRO A 289 -1.14 27.14 2.16
N GLY A 290 -2.06 28.07 2.37
CA GLY A 290 -3.49 27.83 2.31
C GLY A 290 -4.29 29.11 2.28
N GLY A 291 -5.59 29.01 2.10
CA GLY A 291 -6.46 30.18 2.10
C GLY A 291 -7.80 29.94 1.42
N VAL A 292 -8.63 30.97 1.46
CA VAL A 292 -9.91 30.93 0.74
C VAL A 292 -9.65 31.07 -0.76
N ILE A 293 -10.37 30.31 -1.56
CA ILE A 293 -10.21 30.34 -3.04
C ILE A 293 -10.50 31.75 -3.56
N HIS A 294 -9.61 32.23 -4.42
CA HIS A 294 -9.84 33.51 -5.10
C HIS A 294 -11.05 33.39 -6.06
N PRO A 295 -11.96 34.40 -6.11
CA PRO A 295 -13.15 34.36 -6.98
C PRO A 295 -12.85 34.10 -8.47
N ASN A 296 -11.72 34.56 -8.99
CA ASN A 296 -11.31 34.32 -10.37
C ASN A 296 -11.03 32.84 -10.64
N VAL A 297 -10.53 32.09 -9.66
CA VAL A 297 -10.29 30.65 -9.78
C VAL A 297 -11.60 29.87 -9.85
N LEU A 298 -12.60 30.25 -9.03
CA LEU A 298 -13.96 29.67 -9.11
C LEU A 298 -14.60 29.92 -10.47
N ARG A 299 -14.48 31.16 -10.99
CA ARG A 299 -14.98 31.49 -12.34
C ARG A 299 -14.25 30.71 -13.44
N ALA A 300 -12.93 30.50 -13.31
CA ALA A 300 -12.18 29.67 -14.24
C ALA A 300 -12.63 28.19 -14.24
N ALA A 301 -13.18 27.74 -13.11
CA ALA A 301 -13.81 26.42 -12.95
C ALA A 301 -15.31 26.39 -13.31
N ASN A 302 -15.85 27.45 -13.96
CA ASN A 302 -17.27 27.62 -14.28
C ASN A 302 -18.21 27.61 -13.05
N LEU A 303 -17.73 28.05 -11.90
CA LEU A 303 -18.51 28.18 -10.67
C LEU A 303 -18.81 29.64 -10.37
N ASP A 304 -20.03 29.91 -9.91
CA ASP A 304 -20.43 31.24 -9.46
C ASP A 304 -19.79 31.56 -8.11
N SER A 305 -18.92 32.57 -8.09
CA SER A 305 -18.21 33.00 -6.88
C SER A 305 -19.09 33.66 -5.83
N ASP A 306 -20.35 34.05 -6.16
CA ASP A 306 -21.31 34.55 -5.19
C ASP A 306 -22.10 33.40 -4.50
N GLU A 307 -22.11 32.21 -5.10
CA GLU A 307 -22.79 31.04 -4.56
C GLU A 307 -21.80 30.06 -3.88
N TRP A 308 -20.60 29.91 -4.44
CA TRP A 308 -19.61 28.93 -4.00
C TRP A 308 -18.40 29.62 -3.36
N THR A 309 -17.90 29.00 -2.31
CA THR A 309 -16.62 29.36 -1.69
C THR A 309 -15.82 28.09 -1.42
N GLY A 310 -14.55 28.23 -1.08
CA GLY A 310 -13.73 27.06 -0.80
C GLY A 310 -12.46 27.42 -0.06
N PHE A 311 -11.73 26.38 0.36
CA PHE A 311 -10.47 26.53 1.06
C PHE A 311 -9.42 25.56 0.49
N TYR A 312 -8.27 26.13 0.12
CA TYR A 312 -7.07 25.41 -0.28
C TYR A 312 -6.13 25.17 0.90
N THR A 313 -5.45 24.03 0.86
CA THR A 313 -4.19 23.84 1.56
C THR A 313 -3.27 22.96 0.74
N ASN A 314 -2.00 23.31 0.65
CA ASN A 314 -1.01 22.60 -0.17
C ASN A 314 0.19 22.21 0.69
N ILE A 315 0.20 20.98 1.15
CA ILE A 315 1.16 20.45 2.10
C ILE A 315 2.45 20.04 1.39
N GLY A 316 3.60 20.53 1.82
CA GLY A 316 4.91 20.01 1.41
C GLY A 316 5.18 18.68 2.12
N LEU A 317 5.02 17.55 1.41
CA LEU A 317 5.18 16.21 2.00
C LEU A 317 6.57 15.99 2.56
N ASP A 318 7.59 16.37 1.82
CA ASP A 318 9.00 16.23 2.22
C ASP A 318 9.23 16.90 3.60
N ARG A 319 8.70 18.10 3.82
CA ARG A 319 8.81 18.81 5.10
C ARG A 319 8.09 18.11 6.25
N LEU A 320 6.90 17.55 6.02
CA LEU A 320 6.21 16.76 7.04
C LEU A 320 6.99 15.52 7.43
N VAL A 321 7.58 14.84 6.45
CA VAL A 321 8.40 13.64 6.68
C VAL A 321 9.68 13.99 7.44
N MET A 322 10.35 15.10 7.06
CA MET A 322 11.50 15.62 7.82
C MET A 322 11.13 15.86 9.29
N MET A 323 9.98 16.46 9.55
CA MET A 323 9.48 16.73 10.90
C MET A 323 9.16 15.44 11.67
N ARG A 324 8.54 14.47 11.01
CA ARG A 324 8.13 13.20 11.64
C ARG A 324 9.33 12.37 12.10
N TYR A 325 10.37 12.33 11.30
CA TYR A 325 11.53 11.45 11.50
C TYR A 325 12.80 12.19 11.96
N GLY A 326 12.76 13.51 12.08
CA GLY A 326 13.93 14.30 12.51
C GLY A 326 15.04 14.38 11.47
N VAL A 327 14.69 14.27 10.18
CA VAL A 327 15.63 14.40 9.07
C VAL A 327 15.88 15.89 8.79
N ASP A 328 17.12 16.29 8.66
CA ASP A 328 17.54 17.70 8.49
C ASP A 328 17.96 18.07 7.06
N ASP A 329 17.95 17.10 6.13
CA ASP A 329 18.31 17.30 4.73
C ASP A 329 17.34 16.56 3.78
N VAL A 330 16.58 17.33 3.00
CA VAL A 330 15.56 16.81 2.06
C VAL A 330 16.17 15.90 0.98
N ARG A 331 17.43 16.14 0.59
CA ARG A 331 18.11 15.36 -0.46
C ARG A 331 18.27 13.89 -0.11
N LEU A 332 18.22 13.54 1.18
CA LEU A 332 18.29 12.15 1.63
C LEU A 332 17.10 11.32 1.11
N PHE A 333 15.92 11.93 0.98
CA PHE A 333 14.75 11.24 0.42
C PHE A 333 14.89 10.91 -1.07
N HIS A 334 15.74 11.65 -1.79
CA HIS A 334 15.94 11.53 -3.23
C HIS A 334 17.27 10.86 -3.60
N SER A 335 18.10 10.52 -2.61
CA SER A 335 19.46 9.99 -2.81
C SER A 335 19.50 8.52 -3.25
N ALA A 336 18.41 7.76 -3.15
CA ALA A 336 18.36 6.31 -3.34
C ALA A 336 19.33 5.51 -2.43
N ASP A 337 19.81 6.08 -1.33
CA ASP A 337 20.68 5.39 -0.37
C ASP A 337 19.86 4.39 0.46
N LEU A 338 20.03 3.10 0.16
CA LEU A 338 19.32 2.04 0.85
C LEU A 338 19.63 1.98 2.36
N ARG A 339 20.79 2.46 2.82
CA ARG A 339 21.12 2.53 4.26
C ARG A 339 20.24 3.54 4.98
N PHE A 340 19.87 4.63 4.29
CA PHE A 340 18.92 5.61 4.79
C PHE A 340 17.50 5.05 4.73
N LEU A 341 17.07 4.53 3.59
CA LEU A 341 15.71 4.06 3.37
C LEU A 341 15.32 2.86 4.26
N LYS A 342 16.26 1.97 4.57
CA LYS A 342 16.04 0.81 5.47
C LYS A 342 15.69 1.20 6.92
N GLN A 343 15.87 2.46 7.32
CA GLN A 343 15.54 2.95 8.66
C GLN A 343 14.03 3.19 8.86
N PHE A 344 13.24 3.19 7.80
CA PHE A 344 11.80 3.49 7.81
C PHE A 344 10.92 2.24 7.65
N LYS A 345 11.34 1.11 8.25
CA LYS A 345 10.57 -0.14 8.26
C LYS A 345 9.41 -0.11 9.26
#